data_c362b0ac2f316d7a4b15d65b80a808db
#
_entry.id   c362b0ac2f316d7a4b15d65b80a808db
#
_cell.length_a   1.000
_cell.length_b   1.000
_cell.length_c   1.000
_cell.angle_alpha   90.00
_cell.angle_beta   90.00
_cell.angle_gamma   90.00
#
_symmetry.space_group_name_H-M   'P 1'
#
loop_
_entity.id
_entity.type
_entity.pdbx_description
1 polymer ?
#
loop_
_entity_poly.entity_id
_entity_poly.type
_entity_poly.pdbx_seq_one_letter_code
_entity_poly.pdbx_strand_id
1 'polypeptide(L)'
;MGDQSNKPVFVNAKNDRLLSDQGFDEFETNVLRIARRFFHSFAVPESQAWQKAFFEAERMFPAPFGATIATAVLAVIDELRVARKSSFVFISGACQSCEKRVTQEERYLIAAVHNIRRRNRSQAHANAMMLCEGHDPSDFLMAIGRLGIITGENDEDFLKTLVA
;
A
#
# COMPACT_ATOMS: atom_id res chain seq x y z
N MET A 1 -23.51 -8.57 -9.40
CA MET A 1 -23.37 -7.11 -9.24
C MET A 1 -22.34 -6.86 -8.14
N GLY A 2 -21.12 -6.46 -8.52
CA GLY A 2 -20.11 -6.08 -7.56
C GLY A 2 -20.56 -4.83 -6.82
N ASP A 3 -20.53 -4.88 -5.50
CA ASP A 3 -20.81 -3.75 -4.64
C ASP A 3 -19.83 -2.61 -4.99
N GLN A 4 -20.35 -1.52 -5.55
CA GLN A 4 -19.54 -0.34 -5.94
C GLN A 4 -19.14 0.52 -4.72
N SER A 5 -19.60 0.17 -3.51
CA SER A 5 -19.42 0.97 -2.30
C SER A 5 -17.95 1.09 -1.83
N ASN A 6 -17.09 0.17 -2.26
CA ASN A 6 -15.69 0.08 -1.84
C ASN A 6 -14.66 0.43 -2.95
N LYS A 7 -15.08 1.13 -3.99
CA LYS A 7 -14.15 1.56 -5.05
C LYS A 7 -13.18 2.61 -4.52
N PRO A 8 -11.85 2.48 -4.76
CA PRO A 8 -10.92 3.54 -4.40
C PRO A 8 -11.29 4.87 -5.08
N VAL A 9 -11.06 5.98 -4.39
CA VAL A 9 -11.37 7.33 -4.86
C VAL A 9 -10.10 8.17 -4.87
N PHE A 10 -9.79 8.78 -6.00
CA PHE A 10 -8.65 9.70 -6.09
C PHE A 10 -9.07 11.14 -5.79
N VAL A 11 -8.17 11.90 -5.18
CA VAL A 11 -8.39 13.29 -4.79
C VAL A 11 -7.24 14.19 -5.25
N ASN A 12 -7.54 15.48 -5.37
CA ASN A 12 -6.54 16.53 -5.57
C ASN A 12 -6.06 17.04 -4.20
N ALA A 13 -4.78 16.87 -3.93
CA ALA A 13 -4.16 16.98 -2.61
C ALA A 13 -3.80 18.42 -2.19
N LYS A 14 -4.70 19.40 -2.29
CA LYS A 14 -4.34 20.78 -1.94
C LYS A 14 -3.97 21.00 -0.47
N ASN A 15 -4.55 20.23 0.44
CA ASN A 15 -4.39 20.40 1.89
C ASN A 15 -3.79 19.17 2.59
N ASP A 16 -3.37 18.15 1.86
CA ASP A 16 -2.80 16.94 2.44
C ASP A 16 -1.34 17.16 2.84
N ARG A 17 -0.87 16.30 3.75
CA ARG A 17 0.50 16.37 4.29
C ARG A 17 1.54 16.07 3.21
N LEU A 18 2.73 16.64 3.37
CA LEU A 18 3.87 16.32 2.49
C LEU A 18 4.38 14.91 2.79
N LEU A 19 4.65 14.17 1.72
CA LEU A 19 5.24 12.82 1.81
C LEU A 19 6.63 12.86 2.45
N SER A 20 7.44 13.88 2.12
CA SER A 20 8.78 14.09 2.68
C SER A 20 8.81 14.24 4.19
N ASP A 21 7.72 14.71 4.80
CA ASP A 21 7.64 14.94 6.25
C ASP A 21 7.24 13.68 7.05
N GLN A 22 6.97 12.55 6.35
CA GLN A 22 6.48 11.32 6.99
C GLN A 22 7.60 10.40 7.50
N GLY A 23 8.85 10.64 7.12
CA GLY A 23 9.98 9.80 7.52
C GLY A 23 10.05 8.44 6.82
N PHE A 24 9.36 8.29 5.68
CA PHE A 24 9.42 7.07 4.86
C PHE A 24 10.68 7.05 4.03
N ASP A 25 11.26 5.86 3.84
CA ASP A 25 12.43 5.68 2.99
C ASP A 25 12.06 5.58 1.50
N GLU A 26 13.08 5.45 0.65
CA GLU A 26 12.88 5.34 -0.81
C GLU A 26 12.07 4.12 -1.19
N PHE A 27 12.30 2.97 -0.56
CA PHE A 27 11.53 1.75 -0.81
C PHE A 27 10.04 1.97 -0.50
N GLU A 28 9.74 2.53 0.65
CA GLU A 28 8.37 2.81 1.09
C GLU A 28 7.67 3.82 0.16
N THR A 29 8.38 4.84 -0.26
CA THR A 29 7.89 5.82 -1.24
C THR A 29 7.60 5.17 -2.60
N ASN A 30 8.47 4.26 -3.05
CA ASN A 30 8.27 3.52 -4.28
C ASN A 30 7.09 2.54 -4.19
N VAL A 31 6.92 1.87 -3.05
CA VAL A 31 5.73 1.05 -2.78
C VAL A 31 4.45 1.88 -2.90
N LEU A 32 4.43 3.09 -2.35
CA LEU A 32 3.27 3.98 -2.47
C LEU A 32 2.96 4.34 -3.94
N ARG A 33 3.99 4.63 -4.74
CA ARG A 33 3.82 4.92 -6.18
C ARG A 33 3.18 3.74 -6.91
N ILE A 34 3.66 2.53 -6.65
CA ILE A 34 3.09 1.31 -7.24
C ILE A 34 1.64 1.10 -6.77
N ALA A 35 1.38 1.26 -5.48
CA ALA A 35 0.04 1.14 -4.91
C ALA A 35 -0.95 2.12 -5.57
N ARG A 36 -0.55 3.36 -5.79
CA ARG A 36 -1.38 4.37 -6.48
C ARG A 36 -1.80 3.94 -7.89
N ARG A 37 -0.91 3.26 -8.64
CA ARG A 37 -1.25 2.71 -9.97
C ARG A 37 -2.30 1.62 -9.87
N PHE A 38 -2.18 0.72 -8.90
CA PHE A 38 -3.19 -0.30 -8.67
C PHE A 38 -4.52 0.29 -8.19
N PHE A 39 -4.51 1.23 -7.25
CA PHE A 39 -5.73 1.93 -6.84
C PHE A 39 -6.40 2.64 -8.02
N HIS A 40 -5.63 3.28 -8.87
CA HIS A 40 -6.17 3.93 -10.07
C HIS A 40 -6.81 2.91 -11.01
N SER A 41 -6.19 1.75 -11.19
CA SER A 41 -6.76 0.66 -12.01
C SER A 41 -8.09 0.15 -11.45
N PHE A 42 -8.23 0.07 -10.13
CA PHE A 42 -9.51 -0.30 -9.51
C PHE A 42 -10.56 0.82 -9.58
N ALA A 43 -10.16 2.08 -9.49
CA ALA A 43 -11.05 3.22 -9.61
C ALA A 43 -11.54 3.42 -11.05
N VAL A 44 -10.65 3.24 -12.02
CA VAL A 44 -10.88 3.43 -13.46
C VAL A 44 -10.34 2.23 -14.22
N PRO A 45 -11.09 1.10 -14.26
CA PRO A 45 -10.59 -0.16 -14.86
C PRO A 45 -10.13 -0.03 -16.31
N GLU A 46 -10.79 0.80 -17.09
CA GLU A 46 -10.47 1.07 -18.50
C GLU A 46 -9.11 1.76 -18.68
N SER A 47 -8.56 2.37 -17.64
CA SER A 47 -7.22 2.99 -17.67
C SER A 47 -6.10 1.97 -17.83
N GLN A 48 -6.34 0.72 -17.42
CA GLN A 48 -5.33 -0.35 -17.34
C GLN A 48 -4.05 0.08 -16.63
N ALA A 49 -4.17 0.95 -15.61
CA ALA A 49 -3.05 1.52 -14.88
C ALA A 49 -2.18 0.47 -14.16
N TRP A 50 -2.69 -0.75 -13.97
CA TRP A 50 -1.94 -1.89 -13.46
C TRP A 50 -0.70 -2.21 -14.31
N GLN A 51 -0.76 -2.00 -15.63
CA GLN A 51 0.40 -2.19 -16.51
C GLN A 51 1.53 -1.23 -16.13
N LYS A 52 1.19 0.04 -15.85
CA LYS A 52 2.16 1.03 -15.40
C LYS A 52 2.77 0.66 -14.06
N ALA A 53 1.99 0.05 -13.15
CA ALA A 53 2.51 -0.43 -11.87
C ALA A 53 3.67 -1.42 -12.07
N PHE A 54 3.51 -2.39 -12.95
CA PHE A 54 4.56 -3.37 -13.24
C PHE A 54 5.78 -2.73 -13.93
N PHE A 55 5.58 -1.89 -14.95
CA PHE A 55 6.69 -1.19 -15.61
C PHE A 55 7.47 -0.29 -14.65
N GLU A 56 6.78 0.45 -13.81
CA GLU A 56 7.43 1.32 -12.81
C GLU A 56 8.19 0.48 -11.78
N ALA A 57 7.63 -0.63 -11.32
CA ALA A 57 8.32 -1.52 -10.38
C ALA A 57 9.62 -2.09 -10.97
N GLU A 58 9.62 -2.52 -12.25
CA GLU A 58 10.82 -2.98 -12.94
C GLU A 58 11.91 -1.90 -13.03
N ARG A 59 11.52 -0.64 -13.07
CA ARG A 59 12.46 0.48 -13.11
C ARG A 59 12.94 0.94 -11.74
N MET A 60 12.10 0.86 -10.72
CA MET A 60 12.37 1.38 -9.39
C MET A 60 13.11 0.39 -8.49
N PHE A 61 12.91 -0.91 -8.72
CA PHE A 61 13.48 -1.94 -7.88
C PHE A 61 14.57 -2.72 -8.63
N PRO A 62 15.59 -3.23 -7.92
CA PRO A 62 16.66 -3.99 -8.56
C PRO A 62 16.13 -5.25 -9.26
N ALA A 63 16.65 -5.55 -10.45
CA ALA A 63 16.36 -6.81 -11.12
C ALA A 63 16.84 -8.01 -10.28
N PRO A 64 16.06 -9.10 -10.21
CA PRO A 64 14.82 -9.40 -10.92
C PRO A 64 13.57 -9.14 -10.07
N PHE A 65 13.59 -8.28 -9.06
CA PHE A 65 12.57 -8.20 -8.02
C PHE A 65 11.35 -7.33 -8.37
N GLY A 66 11.42 -6.51 -9.41
CA GLY A 66 10.38 -5.54 -9.73
C GLY A 66 8.96 -6.13 -9.82
N ALA A 67 8.79 -7.14 -10.67
CA ALA A 67 7.50 -7.81 -10.84
C ALA A 67 7.03 -8.52 -9.56
N THR A 68 7.95 -9.13 -8.81
CA THR A 68 7.65 -9.80 -7.55
C THR A 68 7.15 -8.81 -6.50
N ILE A 69 7.78 -7.64 -6.39
CA ILE A 69 7.36 -6.57 -5.48
C ILE A 69 6.00 -6.01 -5.90
N ALA A 70 5.79 -5.75 -7.20
CA ALA A 70 4.50 -5.28 -7.70
C ALA A 70 3.37 -6.27 -7.38
N THR A 71 3.60 -7.58 -7.57
CA THR A 71 2.64 -8.62 -7.22
C THR A 71 2.35 -8.65 -5.72
N ALA A 72 3.37 -8.50 -4.88
CA ALA A 72 3.20 -8.45 -3.43
C ALA A 72 2.42 -7.19 -2.99
N VAL A 73 2.66 -6.04 -3.61
CA VAL A 73 1.89 -4.81 -3.36
C VAL A 73 0.44 -4.99 -3.77
N LEU A 74 0.17 -5.62 -4.91
CA LEU A 74 -1.19 -5.93 -5.34
C LEU A 74 -1.91 -6.82 -4.31
N ALA A 75 -1.24 -7.85 -3.80
CA ALA A 75 -1.78 -8.71 -2.76
C ALA A 75 -2.13 -7.93 -1.47
N VAL A 76 -1.28 -7.00 -1.05
CA VAL A 76 -1.57 -6.09 0.08
C VAL A 76 -2.85 -5.29 -0.16
N ILE A 77 -3.02 -4.75 -1.36
CA ILE A 77 -4.21 -3.96 -1.73
C ILE A 77 -5.47 -4.84 -1.75
N ASP A 78 -5.38 -6.06 -2.29
CA ASP A 78 -6.51 -6.98 -2.33
C ASP A 78 -6.99 -7.34 -0.92
N GLU A 79 -6.09 -7.67 0.00
CA GLU A 79 -6.46 -7.95 1.39
C GLU A 79 -7.05 -6.72 2.09
N LEU A 80 -6.51 -5.54 1.82
CA LEU A 80 -7.06 -4.29 2.35
C LEU A 80 -8.49 -4.05 1.83
N ARG A 81 -8.75 -4.30 0.56
CA ARG A 81 -10.09 -4.15 -0.03
C ARG A 81 -11.12 -5.12 0.54
N VAL A 82 -10.69 -6.34 0.88
CA VAL A 82 -11.55 -7.32 1.54
C VAL A 82 -11.89 -6.90 2.98
N ALA A 83 -10.88 -6.42 3.71
CA ALA A 83 -11.04 -6.06 5.13
C ALA A 83 -11.83 -4.76 5.35
N ARG A 84 -11.83 -3.86 4.36
CA ARG A 84 -12.36 -2.50 4.49
C ARG A 84 -13.69 -2.35 3.72
N LYS A 85 -14.65 -1.59 4.30
CA LYS A 85 -15.96 -1.32 3.67
C LYS A 85 -16.02 0.01 2.96
N SER A 86 -15.38 1.06 3.50
CA SER A 86 -15.37 2.38 2.86
C SER A 86 -14.33 2.46 1.74
N SER A 87 -14.51 3.42 0.84
CA SER A 87 -13.56 3.68 -0.24
C SER A 87 -12.20 4.11 0.31
N PHE A 88 -11.13 3.60 -0.29
CA PHE A 88 -9.77 4.07 -0.01
C PHE A 88 -9.50 5.38 -0.77
N VAL A 89 -9.11 6.42 -0.06
CA VAL A 89 -8.80 7.72 -0.66
C VAL A 89 -7.31 7.81 -0.96
N PHE A 90 -6.97 8.05 -2.23
CA PHE A 90 -5.59 8.11 -2.71
C PHE A 90 -5.35 9.32 -3.62
N ILE A 91 -4.08 9.67 -3.80
CA ILE A 91 -3.69 10.76 -4.69
C ILE A 91 -3.48 10.23 -6.11
N SER A 92 -4.11 10.89 -7.09
CA SER A 92 -3.91 10.54 -8.49
C SER A 92 -2.46 10.76 -8.93
N GLY A 93 -1.85 9.72 -9.53
CA GLY A 93 -0.52 9.81 -10.12
C GLY A 93 -0.44 10.64 -11.42
N ALA A 94 -1.56 11.21 -11.88
CA ALA A 94 -1.58 12.10 -13.04
C ALA A 94 -1.19 13.56 -12.70
N CYS A 95 -1.16 13.91 -11.43
CA CYS A 95 -0.83 15.25 -10.95
C CYS A 95 0.58 15.26 -10.35
N GLN A 96 1.57 15.81 -11.07
CA GLN A 96 2.98 15.85 -10.61
C GLN A 96 3.17 16.62 -9.29
N SER A 97 2.45 17.72 -9.09
CA SER A 97 2.51 18.47 -7.83
C SER A 97 1.83 17.73 -6.68
N CYS A 98 0.83 16.90 -6.97
CA CYS A 98 0.10 16.12 -5.97
C CYS A 98 0.90 14.91 -5.48
N GLU A 99 1.80 14.34 -6.31
CA GLU A 99 2.63 13.18 -5.94
C GLU A 99 3.46 13.40 -4.67
N LYS A 100 3.79 14.65 -4.37
CA LYS A 100 4.53 15.04 -3.15
C LYS A 100 3.68 15.02 -1.89
N ARG A 101 2.39 14.82 -2.02
CA ARG A 101 1.43 14.78 -0.93
C ARG A 101 0.99 13.35 -0.64
N VAL A 102 0.39 13.17 0.52
CA VAL A 102 -0.09 11.86 0.97
C VAL A 102 -1.39 12.02 1.75
N THR A 103 -2.40 11.20 1.43
CA THR A 103 -3.66 11.16 2.18
C THR A 103 -3.47 10.49 3.54
N GLN A 104 -4.46 10.58 4.38
CA GLN A 104 -4.43 9.90 5.68
C GLN A 104 -4.41 8.37 5.52
N GLU A 105 -5.21 7.82 4.59
CA GLU A 105 -5.23 6.39 4.30
C GLU A 105 -3.90 5.90 3.74
N GLU A 106 -3.32 6.64 2.80
CA GLU A 106 -2.00 6.32 2.27
C GLU A 106 -0.92 6.34 3.36
N ARG A 107 -1.01 7.29 4.29
CA ARG A 107 -0.09 7.34 5.45
C ARG A 107 -0.19 6.09 6.31
N TYR A 108 -1.41 5.66 6.66
CA TYR A 108 -1.58 4.44 7.45
C TYR A 108 -1.09 3.21 6.70
N LEU A 109 -1.32 3.12 5.39
CA LEU A 109 -0.83 2.03 4.55
C LEU A 109 0.71 1.94 4.60
N ILE A 110 1.38 3.03 4.30
CA ILE A 110 2.85 3.03 4.27
C ILE A 110 3.45 2.96 5.68
N ALA A 111 2.79 3.53 6.70
CA ALA A 111 3.21 3.35 8.08
C ALA A 111 3.10 1.88 8.54
N ALA A 112 2.10 1.14 8.08
CA ALA A 112 2.03 -0.30 8.34
C ALA A 112 3.21 -1.04 7.69
N VAL A 113 3.52 -0.75 6.41
CA VAL A 113 4.71 -1.30 5.72
C VAL A 113 6.00 -0.95 6.46
N HIS A 114 6.18 0.33 6.82
CA HIS A 114 7.33 0.83 7.56
C HIS A 114 7.56 0.07 8.87
N ASN A 115 6.51 -0.10 9.66
CA ASN A 115 6.60 -0.73 10.96
C ASN A 115 6.79 -2.26 10.87
N ILE A 116 6.17 -2.93 9.90
CA ILE A 116 6.40 -4.36 9.64
C ILE A 116 7.87 -4.61 9.25
N ARG A 117 8.43 -3.84 8.34
CA ARG A 117 9.83 -3.96 7.93
C ARG A 117 10.80 -3.79 9.11
N ARG A 118 10.44 -2.97 10.09
CA ARG A 118 11.24 -2.73 11.32
C ARG A 118 10.85 -3.61 12.49
N ARG A 119 9.99 -4.61 12.25
CA ARG A 119 9.49 -5.55 13.26
C ARG A 119 8.76 -4.88 14.43
N ASN A 120 8.23 -3.67 14.19
CA ASN A 120 7.41 -2.94 15.16
C ASN A 120 5.94 -3.37 15.03
N ARG A 121 5.65 -4.57 15.53
CA ARG A 121 4.35 -5.24 15.43
C ARG A 121 3.20 -4.39 15.98
N SER A 122 3.40 -3.77 17.14
CA SER A 122 2.35 -3.00 17.82
C SER A 122 1.88 -1.81 16.99
N GLN A 123 2.82 -1.04 16.44
CA GLN A 123 2.50 0.12 15.60
C GLN A 123 1.94 -0.31 14.23
N ALA A 124 2.45 -1.38 13.67
CA ALA A 124 1.90 -1.96 12.44
C ALA A 124 0.44 -2.36 12.62
N HIS A 125 0.13 -3.05 13.70
CA HIS A 125 -1.24 -3.45 14.04
C HIS A 125 -2.16 -2.24 14.23
N ALA A 126 -1.71 -1.20 14.94
CA ALA A 126 -2.50 0.02 15.13
C ALA A 126 -2.85 0.70 13.79
N ASN A 127 -1.88 0.83 12.88
CA ASN A 127 -2.12 1.38 11.56
C ASN A 127 -3.07 0.51 10.72
N ALA A 128 -2.91 -0.81 10.80
CA ALA A 128 -3.77 -1.76 10.11
C ALA A 128 -5.22 -1.70 10.63
N MET A 129 -5.42 -1.59 11.93
CA MET A 129 -6.75 -1.44 12.53
C MET A 129 -7.47 -0.18 12.03
N MET A 130 -6.74 0.94 11.88
CA MET A 130 -7.31 2.16 11.30
C MET A 130 -7.73 1.96 9.85
N LEU A 131 -6.91 1.28 9.06
CA LEU A 131 -7.22 1.00 7.66
C LEU A 131 -8.37 0.01 7.48
N CYS A 132 -8.39 -1.04 8.29
CA CYS A 132 -9.41 -2.08 8.23
C CYS A 132 -10.71 -1.70 8.98
N GLU A 133 -10.82 -0.45 9.42
CA GLU A 133 -12.04 0.09 10.06
C GLU A 133 -12.48 -0.73 11.29
N GLY A 134 -11.50 -1.25 12.04
CA GLY A 134 -11.73 -2.09 13.20
C GLY A 134 -12.02 -3.58 12.90
N HIS A 135 -12.06 -3.96 11.62
CA HIS A 135 -12.16 -5.37 11.24
C HIS A 135 -10.80 -6.08 11.40
N ASP A 136 -10.82 -7.42 11.37
CA ASP A 136 -9.61 -8.23 11.50
C ASP A 136 -8.55 -7.86 10.44
N PRO A 137 -7.36 -7.37 10.83
CA PRO A 137 -6.30 -6.98 9.91
C PRO A 137 -5.32 -8.11 9.60
N SER A 138 -5.56 -9.33 10.04
CA SER A 138 -4.57 -10.43 10.00
C SER A 138 -4.05 -10.73 8.60
N ASP A 139 -4.94 -10.91 7.63
CA ASP A 139 -4.55 -11.23 6.25
C ASP A 139 -3.82 -10.05 5.58
N PHE A 140 -4.25 -8.84 5.87
CA PHE A 140 -3.58 -7.62 5.42
C PHE A 140 -2.15 -7.51 5.99
N LEU A 141 -1.98 -7.74 7.29
CA LEU A 141 -0.66 -7.73 7.93
C LEU A 141 0.25 -8.84 7.39
N MET A 142 -0.30 -10.02 7.15
CA MET A 142 0.43 -11.13 6.53
C MET A 142 0.92 -10.78 5.13
N ALA A 143 0.10 -10.14 4.32
CA ALA A 143 0.49 -9.69 2.98
C ALA A 143 1.66 -8.68 3.03
N ILE A 144 1.60 -7.71 3.96
CA ILE A 144 2.72 -6.78 4.18
C ILE A 144 3.98 -7.52 4.67
N GLY A 145 3.82 -8.48 5.57
CA GLY A 145 4.94 -9.28 6.08
C GLY A 145 5.67 -10.04 4.96
N ARG A 146 4.94 -10.58 3.99
CA ARG A 146 5.53 -11.22 2.80
C ARG A 146 6.33 -10.25 1.94
N LEU A 147 5.89 -9.01 1.82
CA LEU A 147 6.68 -7.96 1.18
C LEU A 147 8.01 -7.75 1.90
N GLY A 148 8.02 -7.76 3.23
CA GLY A 148 9.24 -7.68 4.04
C GLY A 148 10.17 -8.89 3.89
N ILE A 149 9.65 -10.09 3.60
CA ILE A 149 10.46 -11.27 3.26
C ILE A 149 11.20 -11.06 1.94
N ILE A 150 10.53 -10.55 0.92
CA ILE A 150 11.15 -10.28 -0.39
C ILE A 150 12.34 -9.33 -0.24
N THR A 151 12.25 -8.34 0.65
CA THR A 151 13.33 -7.39 0.91
C THR A 151 14.38 -7.89 1.91
N GLY A 152 14.18 -9.07 2.50
CA GLY A 152 15.11 -9.67 3.46
C GLY A 152 15.04 -9.09 4.88
N GLU A 153 14.07 -8.27 5.19
CA GLU A 153 13.91 -7.63 6.51
C GLU A 153 13.04 -8.45 7.47
N ASN A 154 12.19 -9.30 6.92
CA ASN A 154 11.33 -10.20 7.67
C ASN A 154 11.64 -11.66 7.35
N ASP A 155 11.16 -12.57 8.20
CA ASP A 155 11.24 -14.02 8.05
C ASP A 155 9.90 -14.67 8.43
N GLU A 156 9.76 -15.96 8.12
CA GLU A 156 8.53 -16.72 8.39
C GLU A 156 8.16 -16.76 9.89
N ASP A 157 9.15 -16.76 10.78
CA ASP A 157 8.89 -16.77 12.22
C ASP A 157 8.32 -15.44 12.70
N PHE A 158 8.77 -14.33 12.15
CA PHE A 158 8.17 -13.03 12.41
C PHE A 158 6.73 -12.98 11.89
N LEU A 159 6.46 -13.50 10.70
CA LEU A 159 5.10 -13.53 10.14
C LEU A 159 4.11 -14.25 11.06
N LYS A 160 4.50 -15.38 11.65
CA LYS A 160 3.64 -16.08 12.61
C LYS A 160 3.24 -15.23 13.80
N THR A 161 4.06 -14.25 14.19
CA THR A 161 3.75 -13.34 15.31
C THR A 161 2.70 -12.28 14.97
N LEU A 162 2.47 -12.01 13.68
CA LEU A 162 1.53 -10.97 13.25
C LEU A 162 0.07 -11.35 13.46
N VAL A 163 -0.21 -12.64 13.48
CA VAL A 163 -1.57 -13.21 13.60
C VAL A 163 -1.79 -13.98 14.91
N ALA A 164 -0.80 -14.00 15.76
CA ALA A 164 -0.86 -14.68 17.05
C ALA A 164 -1.66 -13.88 18.09
#